data_fc994a1ed83c53189f240d8bd3d792e2
#
_entry.id   fc994a1ed83c53189f240d8bd3d792e2
#
_cell.length_a   1.000
_cell.length_b   1.000
_cell.length_c   1.000
_cell.angle_alpha   90.00
_cell.angle_beta   90.00
_cell.angle_gamma   90.00
#
_symmetry.space_group_name_H-M   'P 1'
#
loop_
_entity.id
_entity.type
_entity.pdbx_description
1 polymer ?
#
loop_
_entity_poly.entity_id
_entity_poly.type
_entity_poly.pdbx_seq_one_letter_code
_entity_poly.pdbx_strand_id
1 'polypeptide(L)'
;MELLKELTNTFGAEIIILPWDTNEIYGHTDGIVRFIDDDSVLMTNYAQFDPAMATRFRRILQTHFKKVYELSFKAAKPHKYSWAYINWLQTDKVLILPKFVIPEDQEAYEQISKLMLQYRNRIEMVDASDLIRYEGGLNCASWTIYVTPNQDQP
;
A
#
# COMPACT_ATOMS: atom_id res chain seq x y z
N MET A 1 -14.75 21.38 5.99
CA MET A 1 -14.33 21.86 4.65
C MET A 1 -13.05 22.70 4.68
N GLU A 2 -12.78 23.44 5.74
CA GLU A 2 -11.53 24.24 5.89
C GLU A 2 -10.26 23.37 5.93
N LEU A 3 -10.26 22.29 6.74
CA LEU A 3 -9.13 21.36 6.83
C LEU A 3 -8.73 20.74 5.47
N LEU A 4 -9.70 20.32 4.66
CA LEU A 4 -9.39 19.75 3.33
C LEU A 4 -8.72 20.78 2.41
N LYS A 5 -9.18 22.03 2.46
CA LYS A 5 -8.59 23.12 1.69
C LYS A 5 -7.16 23.40 2.15
N GLU A 6 -6.93 23.41 3.45
CA GLU A 6 -5.58 23.60 4.02
C GLU A 6 -4.65 22.45 3.62
N LEU A 7 -5.11 21.18 3.72
CA LEU A 7 -4.33 20.03 3.29
C LEU A 7 -4.01 20.09 1.79
N THR A 8 -5.01 20.36 0.94
CA THR A 8 -4.81 20.52 -0.51
C THR A 8 -3.76 21.60 -0.82
N ASN A 9 -3.84 22.75 -0.16
CA ASN A 9 -2.89 23.83 -0.35
C ASN A 9 -1.47 23.47 0.15
N THR A 10 -1.39 22.79 1.29
CA THR A 10 -0.10 22.42 1.91
C THR A 10 0.64 21.38 1.10
N PHE A 11 -0.08 20.36 0.61
CA PHE A 11 0.53 19.27 -0.16
C PHE A 11 0.55 19.53 -1.67
N GLY A 12 -0.16 20.54 -2.17
CA GLY A 12 -0.28 20.81 -3.60
C GLY A 12 -0.95 19.65 -4.37
N ALA A 13 -1.80 18.87 -3.70
CA ALA A 13 -2.39 17.64 -4.21
C ALA A 13 -3.87 17.53 -3.82
N GLU A 14 -4.62 16.79 -4.63
CA GLU A 14 -6.01 16.43 -4.27
C GLU A 14 -6.01 15.51 -3.05
N ILE A 15 -6.91 15.81 -2.11
CA ILE A 15 -7.09 15.01 -0.89
C ILE A 15 -8.32 14.13 -1.03
N ILE A 16 -8.11 12.83 -1.09
CA ILE A 16 -9.17 11.82 -1.18
C ILE A 16 -9.49 11.31 0.22
N ILE A 17 -10.73 11.50 0.66
CA ILE A 17 -11.20 10.98 1.95
C ILE A 17 -11.76 9.58 1.76
N LEU A 18 -11.12 8.61 2.41
CA LEU A 18 -11.63 7.24 2.47
C LEU A 18 -12.64 7.08 3.61
N PRO A 19 -13.61 6.16 3.47
CA PRO A 19 -14.51 5.82 4.57
C PRO A 19 -13.73 5.28 5.76
N TRP A 20 -14.11 5.69 6.95
CA TRP A 20 -13.51 5.14 8.15
C TRP A 20 -13.96 3.69 8.37
N ASP A 21 -12.99 2.81 8.57
CA ASP A 21 -13.21 1.44 9.07
C ASP A 21 -13.25 1.49 10.59
N THR A 22 -14.43 1.25 11.17
CA THR A 22 -14.62 1.27 12.62
C THR A 22 -13.97 0.08 13.35
N ASN A 23 -13.52 -0.94 12.61
CA ASN A 23 -12.78 -2.08 13.16
C ASN A 23 -11.27 -1.79 13.25
N GLU A 24 -10.81 -0.71 12.62
CA GLU A 24 -9.45 -0.23 12.63
C GLU A 24 -9.36 1.06 13.46
N ILE A 25 -8.55 1.05 14.53
CA ILE A 25 -8.57 2.11 15.54
C ILE A 25 -7.90 3.40 15.04
N TYR A 26 -6.87 3.27 14.18
CA TYR A 26 -5.97 4.38 13.82
C TYR A 26 -6.23 4.97 12.44
N GLY A 27 -7.00 4.31 11.57
CA GLY A 27 -7.29 4.76 10.21
C GLY A 27 -6.07 4.72 9.28
N HIS A 28 -5.25 3.67 9.36
CA HIS A 28 -4.00 3.50 8.62
C HIS A 28 -4.22 3.31 7.12
N THR A 29 -4.27 4.40 6.37
CA THR A 29 -4.51 4.38 4.92
C THR A 29 -3.46 3.59 4.15
N ASP A 30 -2.21 3.56 4.61
CA ASP A 30 -1.11 2.79 4.01
C ASP A 30 -1.22 1.27 4.20
N GLY A 31 -2.13 0.82 5.05
CA GLY A 31 -2.61 -0.56 5.15
C GLY A 31 -3.85 -0.85 4.30
N ILE A 32 -4.44 0.16 3.64
CA ILE A 32 -5.67 0.02 2.85
C ILE A 32 -5.37 0.11 1.36
N VAL A 33 -4.56 1.09 0.92
CA VAL A 33 -4.32 1.40 -0.48
C VAL A 33 -2.91 1.94 -0.73
N ARG A 34 -2.36 1.60 -1.90
CA ARG A 34 -1.07 2.12 -2.40
C ARG A 34 -1.20 2.54 -3.86
N PHE A 35 -0.51 3.60 -4.22
CA PHE A 35 -0.37 4.01 -5.62
C PHE A 35 0.49 3.01 -6.40
N ILE A 36 0.06 2.70 -7.62
CA ILE A 36 0.84 1.97 -8.63
C ILE A 36 1.45 2.99 -9.59
N ASP A 37 0.61 3.87 -10.11
CA ASP A 37 0.91 4.99 -10.99
C ASP A 37 -0.17 6.10 -10.82
N ASP A 38 -0.12 7.13 -11.66
CA ASP A 38 -1.06 8.28 -11.59
C ASP A 38 -2.52 7.89 -11.84
N ASP A 39 -2.77 6.78 -12.53
CA ASP A 39 -4.11 6.33 -12.94
C ASP A 39 -4.60 5.11 -12.16
N SER A 40 -3.74 4.49 -11.34
CA SER A 40 -4.05 3.21 -10.73
C SER A 40 -3.56 3.05 -9.29
N VAL A 41 -4.37 2.34 -8.51
CA VAL A 41 -4.09 2.01 -7.11
C VAL A 41 -4.31 0.52 -6.84
N LEU A 42 -3.62 0.01 -5.83
CA LEU A 42 -3.79 -1.34 -5.29
C LEU A 42 -4.36 -1.25 -3.87
N MET A 43 -5.50 -1.88 -3.66
CA MET A 43 -6.06 -2.13 -2.34
C MET A 43 -5.50 -3.43 -1.76
N THR A 44 -5.41 -3.49 -0.45
CA THR A 44 -5.23 -4.77 0.24
C THR A 44 -6.46 -5.67 0.06
N ASN A 45 -6.38 -6.91 0.51
CA ASN A 45 -7.41 -7.95 0.32
C ASN A 45 -8.64 -7.79 1.23
N TYR A 46 -9.19 -6.58 1.32
CA TYR A 46 -10.34 -6.26 2.16
C TYR A 46 -11.57 -7.13 1.82
N ALA A 47 -11.79 -7.47 0.54
CA ALA A 47 -12.92 -8.29 0.13
C ALA A 47 -12.94 -9.69 0.78
N GLN A 48 -11.80 -10.18 1.26
CA GLN A 48 -11.69 -11.47 1.95
C GLN A 48 -11.96 -11.38 3.46
N PHE A 49 -11.96 -10.18 4.04
CA PHE A 49 -12.22 -9.93 5.46
C PHE A 49 -13.52 -9.17 5.69
N ASP A 50 -13.72 -8.08 4.97
CA ASP A 50 -14.92 -7.24 5.02
C ASP A 50 -15.33 -6.80 3.60
N PRO A 51 -16.14 -7.60 2.88
CA PRO A 51 -16.60 -7.27 1.53
C PRO A 51 -17.40 -5.98 1.45
N ALA A 52 -18.10 -5.60 2.53
CA ALA A 52 -18.90 -4.38 2.54
C ALA A 52 -17.98 -3.15 2.58
N MET A 53 -16.95 -3.18 3.43
CA MET A 53 -15.96 -2.11 3.49
C MET A 53 -15.12 -2.05 2.22
N ALA A 54 -14.69 -3.18 1.66
CA ALA A 54 -14.01 -3.25 0.36
C ALA A 54 -14.81 -2.54 -0.73
N THR A 55 -16.13 -2.76 -0.78
CA THR A 55 -17.03 -2.10 -1.74
C THR A 55 -17.06 -0.59 -1.53
N ARG A 56 -17.09 -0.12 -0.28
CA ARG A 56 -17.08 1.31 0.05
C ARG A 56 -15.76 1.99 -0.38
N PHE A 57 -14.61 1.38 -0.08
CA PHE A 57 -13.31 1.88 -0.52
C PHE A 57 -13.22 1.93 -2.05
N ARG A 58 -13.54 0.83 -2.70
CA ARG A 58 -13.48 0.73 -4.17
C ARG A 58 -14.35 1.79 -4.84
N ARG A 59 -15.56 2.03 -4.34
CA ARG A 59 -16.47 3.05 -4.87
C ARG A 59 -15.83 4.44 -4.86
N ILE A 60 -15.19 4.83 -3.77
CA ILE A 60 -14.53 6.14 -3.68
C ILE A 60 -13.31 6.16 -4.61
N LEU A 61 -12.45 5.15 -4.55
CA LEU A 61 -11.25 5.11 -5.37
C LEU A 61 -11.55 5.15 -6.86
N GLN A 62 -12.62 4.49 -7.32
CA GLN A 62 -13.05 4.50 -8.72
C GLN A 62 -13.56 5.86 -9.22
N THR A 63 -13.84 6.82 -8.35
CA THR A 63 -14.14 8.20 -8.77
C THR A 63 -12.90 9.03 -9.08
N HIS A 64 -11.72 8.57 -8.63
CA HIS A 64 -10.45 9.28 -8.77
C HIS A 64 -9.44 8.55 -9.65
N PHE A 65 -9.50 7.22 -9.73
CA PHE A 65 -8.54 6.38 -10.46
C PHE A 65 -9.22 5.57 -11.56
N LYS A 66 -8.57 5.44 -12.70
CA LYS A 66 -9.06 4.62 -13.82
C LYS A 66 -9.06 3.14 -13.49
N LYS A 67 -8.13 2.70 -12.64
CA LYS A 67 -7.98 1.29 -12.24
C LYS A 67 -7.79 1.17 -10.73
N VAL A 68 -8.60 0.33 -10.14
CA VAL A 68 -8.51 -0.04 -8.73
C VAL A 68 -8.34 -1.55 -8.66
N TYR A 69 -7.13 -1.98 -8.37
CA TYR A 69 -6.79 -3.38 -8.13
C TYR A 69 -6.99 -3.74 -6.67
N GLU A 70 -7.06 -5.02 -6.38
CA GLU A 70 -7.12 -5.53 -5.01
C GLU A 70 -6.35 -6.83 -4.93
N LEU A 71 -5.55 -7.02 -3.89
CA LEU A 71 -4.91 -8.29 -3.59
C LEU A 71 -5.99 -9.34 -3.29
N SER A 72 -5.75 -10.56 -3.75
CA SER A 72 -6.61 -11.69 -3.47
C SER A 72 -5.78 -12.96 -3.35
N PHE A 73 -6.05 -13.75 -2.33
CA PHE A 73 -5.31 -14.97 -2.02
C PHE A 73 -6.22 -16.18 -2.22
N LYS A 74 -5.62 -17.33 -2.57
CA LYS A 74 -6.35 -18.58 -2.79
C LYS A 74 -7.02 -19.09 -1.52
N ALA A 75 -6.43 -18.81 -0.35
CA ALA A 75 -7.02 -19.15 0.93
C ALA A 75 -8.34 -18.39 1.12
N ALA A 76 -9.43 -19.11 1.44
CA ALA A 76 -10.72 -18.49 1.73
C ALA A 76 -10.66 -17.56 2.95
N LYS A 77 -9.78 -17.84 3.90
CA LYS A 77 -9.40 -16.98 5.02
C LYS A 77 -7.88 -16.83 5.00
N PRO A 78 -7.36 -15.80 4.35
CA PRO A 78 -5.94 -15.51 4.34
C PRO A 78 -5.41 -15.23 5.75
N HIS A 79 -4.11 -15.38 5.91
CA HIS A 79 -3.49 -15.07 7.19
C HIS A 79 -3.75 -13.61 7.59
N LYS A 80 -3.92 -13.35 8.88
CA LYS A 80 -4.25 -12.00 9.41
C LYS A 80 -3.22 -10.93 9.05
N TYR A 81 -2.00 -11.29 8.65
CA TYR A 81 -0.96 -10.36 8.21
C TYR A 81 -0.99 -10.03 6.71
N SER A 82 -1.89 -10.68 5.95
CA SER A 82 -1.93 -10.52 4.49
C SER A 82 -2.26 -9.09 4.01
N TRP A 83 -2.83 -8.26 4.86
CA TRP A 83 -3.01 -6.84 4.59
C TRP A 83 -1.68 -6.09 4.40
N ALA A 84 -0.63 -6.52 5.11
CA ALA A 84 0.61 -5.78 5.19
C ALA A 84 1.51 -5.89 3.94
N TYR A 85 1.17 -6.74 2.97
CA TYR A 85 1.94 -6.80 1.72
C TYR A 85 1.94 -5.50 0.94
N ILE A 86 0.91 -4.65 1.07
CA ILE A 86 0.91 -3.33 0.44
C ILE A 86 1.69 -2.29 1.24
N ASN A 87 2.07 -2.58 2.48
CA ASN A 87 2.88 -1.71 3.33
C ASN A 87 4.38 -1.88 3.04
N TRP A 88 4.72 -1.84 1.74
CA TRP A 88 6.09 -1.98 1.25
C TRP A 88 6.91 -0.69 1.39
N LEU A 89 8.23 -0.82 1.43
CA LEU A 89 9.14 0.30 1.27
C LEU A 89 9.46 0.50 -0.22
N GLN A 90 9.29 1.71 -0.70
CA GLN A 90 9.48 2.08 -2.09
C GLN A 90 10.50 3.20 -2.24
N THR A 91 11.48 2.99 -3.11
CA THR A 91 12.44 4.00 -3.57
C THR A 91 12.42 4.03 -5.10
N ASP A 92 13.13 4.96 -5.72
CA ASP A 92 13.30 5.00 -7.21
C ASP A 92 14.05 3.78 -7.75
N LYS A 93 14.82 3.09 -6.92
CA LYS A 93 15.70 1.98 -7.36
C LYS A 93 15.12 0.61 -7.07
N VAL A 94 14.44 0.44 -5.95
CA VAL A 94 14.00 -0.86 -5.46
C VAL A 94 12.66 -0.76 -4.75
N LEU A 95 11.85 -1.81 -4.90
CA LEU A 95 10.65 -2.06 -4.12
C LEU A 95 10.96 -3.20 -3.15
N ILE A 96 10.80 -2.96 -1.85
CA ILE A 96 11.02 -3.97 -0.82
C ILE A 96 9.69 -4.39 -0.25
N LEU A 97 9.29 -5.64 -0.52
CA LEU A 97 8.07 -6.23 -0.01
C LEU A 97 8.33 -6.93 1.33
N PRO A 98 7.41 -6.81 2.29
CA PRO A 98 7.46 -7.67 3.47
C PRO A 98 7.13 -9.12 3.10
N LYS A 99 7.75 -10.08 3.77
CA LYS A 99 7.32 -11.48 3.82
C LYS A 99 7.17 -11.90 5.26
N PHE A 100 6.32 -12.90 5.50
CA PHE A 100 5.93 -13.34 6.84
C PHE A 100 6.12 -14.84 7.05
N VAL A 101 6.78 -15.51 6.09
CA VAL A 101 7.03 -16.97 6.07
C VAL A 101 5.68 -17.74 6.09
N ILE A 102 4.74 -17.27 5.29
CA ILE A 102 3.40 -17.84 5.11
C ILE A 102 3.12 -18.09 3.62
N PRO A 103 2.14 -18.96 3.28
CA PRO A 103 1.87 -19.33 1.88
C PRO A 103 1.52 -18.13 0.98
N GLU A 104 0.91 -17.10 1.54
CA GLU A 104 0.52 -15.89 0.82
C GLU A 104 1.70 -15.04 0.33
N ASP A 105 2.91 -15.22 0.86
CA ASP A 105 4.09 -14.45 0.47
C ASP A 105 4.35 -14.53 -1.04
N GLN A 106 4.32 -15.72 -1.61
CA GLN A 106 4.55 -15.94 -3.03
C GLN A 106 3.41 -15.37 -3.89
N GLU A 107 2.16 -15.52 -3.44
CA GLU A 107 0.99 -15.00 -4.15
C GLU A 107 1.00 -13.46 -4.18
N ALA A 108 1.37 -12.83 -3.07
CA ALA A 108 1.54 -11.37 -2.99
C ALA A 108 2.63 -10.88 -3.93
N TYR A 109 3.81 -11.50 -3.90
CA TYR A 109 4.92 -11.19 -4.80
C TYR A 109 4.50 -11.26 -6.27
N GLU A 110 3.81 -12.33 -6.68
CA GLU A 110 3.39 -12.51 -8.07
C GLU A 110 2.37 -11.47 -8.52
N GLN A 111 1.41 -11.10 -7.65
CA GLN A 111 0.41 -10.08 -7.96
C GLN A 111 1.05 -8.68 -8.05
N ILE A 112 1.86 -8.31 -7.07
CA ILE A 112 2.51 -7.00 -7.01
C ILE A 112 3.52 -6.85 -8.16
N SER A 113 4.30 -7.87 -8.47
CA SER A 113 5.26 -7.83 -9.58
C SER A 113 4.62 -7.61 -10.94
N LYS A 114 3.39 -8.10 -11.15
CA LYS A 114 2.62 -7.87 -12.38
C LYS A 114 2.10 -6.44 -12.49
N LEU A 115 1.90 -5.77 -11.37
CA LEU A 115 1.38 -4.41 -11.33
C LEU A 115 2.50 -3.37 -11.33
N MET A 116 3.60 -3.64 -10.60
CA MET A 116 4.73 -2.72 -10.41
C MET A 116 5.81 -2.93 -11.48
N LEU A 117 5.44 -2.84 -12.75
CA LEU A 117 6.33 -3.13 -13.89
C LEU A 117 7.57 -2.23 -13.94
N GLN A 118 7.48 -1.02 -13.40
CA GLN A 118 8.61 -0.09 -13.27
C GLN A 118 9.71 -0.62 -12.34
N TYR A 119 9.39 -1.61 -11.49
CA TYR A 119 10.34 -2.30 -10.61
C TYR A 119 10.72 -3.71 -11.08
N ARG A 120 10.49 -4.02 -12.35
CA ARG A 120 10.85 -5.33 -12.90
C ARG A 120 12.32 -5.68 -12.59
N ASN A 121 12.57 -6.86 -12.00
CA ASN A 121 13.87 -7.33 -11.52
C ASN A 121 14.49 -6.46 -10.39
N ARG A 122 13.69 -5.64 -9.73
CA ARG A 122 14.11 -4.79 -8.61
C ARG A 122 13.10 -4.84 -7.46
N ILE A 123 12.43 -5.97 -7.32
CA ILE A 123 11.53 -6.26 -6.19
C ILE A 123 12.23 -7.27 -5.32
N GLU A 124 12.50 -6.89 -4.09
CA GLU A 124 13.13 -7.72 -3.07
C GLU A 124 12.14 -8.06 -1.96
N MET A 125 12.31 -9.19 -1.30
CA MET A 125 11.49 -9.57 -0.16
C MET A 125 12.32 -9.64 1.11
N VAL A 126 11.86 -8.98 2.17
CA VAL A 126 12.51 -8.96 3.48
C VAL A 126 11.58 -9.55 4.53
N ASP A 127 12.13 -10.41 5.41
CA ASP A 127 11.38 -10.98 6.53
C ASP A 127 10.99 -9.87 7.52
N ALA A 128 9.69 -9.65 7.63
CA ALA A 128 9.07 -8.68 8.51
C ALA A 128 8.21 -9.33 9.61
N SER A 129 8.44 -10.64 9.88
CA SER A 129 7.64 -11.42 10.82
C SER A 129 7.67 -10.87 12.26
N ASP A 130 8.78 -10.26 12.65
CA ASP A 130 8.88 -9.61 13.96
C ASP A 130 8.25 -8.22 13.95
N LEU A 131 8.45 -7.46 12.87
CA LEU A 131 7.92 -6.11 12.74
C LEU A 131 6.38 -6.09 12.80
N ILE A 132 5.72 -6.99 12.08
CA ILE A 132 4.26 -7.04 12.00
C ILE A 132 3.58 -7.31 13.35
N ARG A 133 4.29 -7.86 14.33
CA ARG A 133 3.77 -8.07 15.70
C ARG A 133 3.48 -6.75 16.41
N TYR A 134 4.08 -5.66 15.96
CA TYR A 134 3.87 -4.30 16.45
C TYR A 134 2.88 -3.51 15.59
N GLU A 135 2.07 -4.21 14.78
CA GLU A 135 0.99 -3.65 13.95
C GLU A 135 1.46 -2.66 12.88
N GLY A 136 2.75 -2.74 12.51
CA GLY A 136 3.35 -1.94 11.44
C GLY A 136 4.01 -2.80 10.36
N GLY A 137 4.19 -2.22 9.17
CA GLY A 137 4.93 -2.81 8.07
C GLY A 137 6.20 -2.01 7.74
N LEU A 138 6.80 -2.30 6.58
CA LEU A 138 8.06 -1.66 6.17
C LEU A 138 7.90 -0.16 5.91
N ASN A 139 6.75 0.26 5.34
CA ASN A 139 6.45 1.68 5.15
C ASN A 139 6.33 2.41 6.49
N CYS A 140 5.60 1.83 7.46
CA CYS A 140 5.41 2.43 8.77
C CYS A 140 6.72 2.60 9.55
N ALA A 141 7.68 1.70 9.36
CA ALA A 141 8.98 1.70 10.04
C ALA A 141 10.06 2.48 9.26
N SER A 142 9.71 3.15 8.17
CA SER A 142 10.69 3.83 7.31
C SER A 142 10.30 5.26 7.03
N TRP A 143 11.29 6.05 6.65
CA TRP A 143 11.11 7.40 6.16
C TRP A 143 11.96 7.62 4.91
N THR A 144 11.31 8.00 3.80
CA THR A 144 12.00 8.28 2.54
C THR A 144 12.42 9.75 2.50
N ILE A 145 13.71 9.99 2.30
CA ILE A 145 14.28 11.32 2.14
C ILE A 145 14.74 11.46 0.69
N TYR A 146 14.29 12.51 0.02
CA TYR A 146 14.81 12.87 -1.31
C TYR A 146 16.14 13.62 -1.13
N VAL A 147 17.19 13.04 -1.67
CA VAL A 147 18.51 13.70 -1.74
C VAL A 147 18.68 14.22 -3.16
N THR A 148 18.70 15.54 -3.34
CA THR A 148 19.15 16.12 -4.61
C THR A 148 20.63 15.77 -4.81
N PRO A 149 21.02 15.17 -5.96
CA PRO A 149 22.43 14.99 -6.26
C PRO A 149 23.13 16.34 -6.16
N ASN A 150 24.13 16.47 -5.32
CA ASN A 150 25.01 17.64 -5.34
C ASN A 150 25.62 17.73 -6.73
N GLN A 151 25.49 18.88 -7.38
CA GLN A 151 26.13 19.13 -8.69
C GLN A 151 27.66 19.14 -8.61
N ASP A 152 28.23 18.95 -7.42
CA ASP A 152 29.66 19.07 -7.10
C ASP A 152 30.30 17.76 -6.61
N GLN A 153 29.83 16.60 -7.05
CA GLN A 153 30.65 15.37 -6.91
C GLN A 153 31.32 15.06 -8.26
N PRO A 154 32.67 15.06 -8.28
CA PRO A 154 33.47 14.82 -9.49
C PRO A 154 33.31 13.42 -10.07
#